data_f9013776ea9236ae1ba6a4827c0fc474
#
_entry.id   f9013776ea9236ae1ba6a4827c0fc474
#
_cell.length_a   1.000
_cell.length_b   1.000
_cell.length_c   1.000
_cell.angle_alpha   90.00
_cell.angle_beta   90.00
_cell.angle_gamma   90.00
#
_symmetry.space_group_name_H-M   'P 1'
#
loop_
_entity.id
_entity.type
_entity.pdbx_description
1 polymer ?
#
loop_
_entity_poly.entity_id
_entity_poly.type
_entity_poly.pdbx_seq_one_letter_code
_entity_poly.pdbx_strand_id
1 'polypeptide(L)'
;MVVKEDVVIYQWSYSRLTCYEKCPKQAEFKFIKKIKEPGSPAMDRGKEIHKMCEDYIRGTLEEMPKQIQDFEDAFNLLREMYLYGHVLCESDWAIDKDWNKTGWFEDDTWGRAKVDAFVYEEGESKEARVIDFKTGRYDGNQESHREQCELYGAVALSRYPELERITTEMWYLDHNKIERYMYTPESIKARKEKINERAIIMTTAEEFPATPSSFRCKWCYYGREKICPDRYD
;
A
#
# COMPACT_ATOMS: atom_id res chain seq x y z
N MET A 1 -24.66 29.51 -11.53
CA MET A 1 -23.58 29.23 -10.58
C MET A 1 -23.03 27.86 -10.95
N VAL A 2 -21.87 27.81 -11.64
CA VAL A 2 -21.19 26.57 -11.93
C VAL A 2 -20.54 26.15 -10.61
N VAL A 3 -21.07 25.09 -9.98
CA VAL A 3 -20.39 24.44 -8.87
C VAL A 3 -19.06 23.94 -9.43
N LYS A 4 -17.95 24.58 -9.07
CA LYS A 4 -16.63 23.98 -9.29
C LYS A 4 -16.68 22.65 -8.52
N GLU A 5 -16.76 21.54 -9.23
CA GLU A 5 -16.42 20.25 -8.65
C GLU A 5 -15.02 20.41 -8.05
N ASP A 6 -14.90 20.11 -6.76
CA ASP A 6 -13.63 20.21 -6.05
C ASP A 6 -12.58 19.34 -6.73
N VAL A 7 -11.64 19.97 -7.42
CA VAL A 7 -10.58 19.30 -8.16
C VAL A 7 -9.43 18.98 -7.20
N VAL A 8 -9.69 18.14 -6.19
CA VAL A 8 -8.73 17.82 -5.14
C VAL A 8 -8.67 16.31 -4.86
N ILE A 9 -7.50 15.81 -4.57
CA ILE A 9 -7.32 14.44 -4.08
C ILE A 9 -7.33 14.48 -2.55
N TYR A 10 -8.49 14.31 -1.91
CA TYR A 10 -8.66 14.46 -0.46
C TYR A 10 -7.93 13.43 0.39
N GLN A 11 -7.66 12.26 -0.15
CA GLN A 11 -7.14 11.11 0.60
C GLN A 11 -5.91 10.56 -0.11
N TRP A 12 -4.92 10.18 0.69
CA TRP A 12 -3.71 9.58 0.19
C TRP A 12 -3.60 8.08 0.54
N SER A 13 -2.78 7.40 -0.21
CA SER A 13 -2.23 6.07 0.06
C SER A 13 -0.85 6.02 -0.59
N TYR A 14 -0.04 5.02 -0.30
CA TYR A 14 1.27 4.89 -0.93
C TYR A 14 1.19 4.97 -2.46
N SER A 15 0.27 4.22 -3.06
CA SER A 15 0.10 4.22 -4.51
C SER A 15 -0.40 5.55 -5.09
N ARG A 16 -1.19 6.33 -4.34
CA ARG A 16 -1.62 7.67 -4.76
C ARG A 16 -0.50 8.68 -4.67
N LEU A 17 0.28 8.65 -3.57
CA LEU A 17 1.45 9.51 -3.39
C LEU A 17 2.47 9.29 -4.52
N THR A 18 2.87 8.05 -4.74
CA THR A 18 3.86 7.71 -5.77
C THR A 18 3.36 8.01 -7.18
N CYS A 19 2.07 7.86 -7.45
CA CYS A 19 1.46 8.24 -8.73
C CYS A 19 1.54 9.76 -8.94
N TYR A 20 1.15 10.56 -7.92
CA TYR A 20 1.20 12.01 -7.96
C TYR A 20 2.64 12.53 -8.15
N GLU A 21 3.58 12.03 -7.35
CA GLU A 21 5.00 12.41 -7.42
C GLU A 21 5.65 12.05 -8.76
N LYS A 22 5.23 10.94 -9.35
CA LYS A 22 5.66 10.53 -10.67
C LYS A 22 5.17 11.50 -11.76
N CYS A 23 3.90 11.87 -11.70
CA CYS A 23 3.29 12.85 -12.61
C CYS A 23 1.93 13.29 -12.05
N PRO A 24 1.79 14.56 -11.57
CA PRO A 24 0.51 15.06 -11.08
C PRO A 24 -0.62 14.93 -12.11
N LYS A 25 -0.35 15.17 -13.39
CA LYS A 25 -1.33 14.97 -14.47
C LYS A 25 -1.84 13.53 -14.58
N GLN A 26 -0.98 12.52 -14.33
CA GLN A 26 -1.40 11.13 -14.29
C GLN A 26 -2.36 10.88 -13.10
N ALA A 27 -2.06 11.47 -11.94
CA ALA A 27 -2.92 11.38 -10.77
C ALA A 27 -4.28 12.06 -11.00
N GLU A 28 -4.31 13.22 -11.67
CA GLU A 28 -5.55 13.90 -12.09
C GLU A 28 -6.43 12.97 -12.93
N PHE A 29 -5.88 12.38 -14.00
CA PHE A 29 -6.65 11.47 -14.86
C PHE A 29 -7.19 10.27 -14.08
N LYS A 30 -6.37 9.70 -13.19
CA LYS A 30 -6.72 8.47 -12.48
C LYS A 30 -7.68 8.69 -11.32
N PHE A 31 -7.47 9.72 -10.50
CA PHE A 31 -8.18 9.87 -9.22
C PHE A 31 -9.26 10.95 -9.23
N ILE A 32 -9.13 11.97 -10.06
CA ILE A 32 -10.11 13.06 -10.20
C ILE A 32 -11.04 12.76 -11.38
N LYS A 33 -10.49 12.64 -12.58
CA LYS A 33 -11.27 12.35 -13.80
C LYS A 33 -11.74 10.90 -13.88
N LYS A 34 -11.22 10.02 -13.03
CA LYS A 34 -11.58 8.59 -12.93
C LYS A 34 -11.52 7.85 -14.26
N ILE A 35 -10.57 8.23 -15.14
CA ILE A 35 -10.33 7.56 -16.40
C ILE A 35 -9.67 6.22 -16.11
N LYS A 36 -10.39 5.13 -16.34
CA LYS A 36 -9.94 3.77 -16.03
C LYS A 36 -8.79 3.36 -16.93
N GLU A 37 -7.70 2.97 -16.31
CA GLU A 37 -6.60 2.25 -16.96
C GLU A 37 -6.96 0.75 -17.02
N PRO A 38 -6.85 0.08 -18.17
CA PRO A 38 -7.08 -1.36 -18.24
C PRO A 38 -6.10 -2.12 -17.36
N GLY A 39 -6.55 -3.20 -16.76
CA GLY A 39 -5.69 -4.12 -16.02
C GLY A 39 -4.59 -4.71 -16.91
N SER A 40 -3.53 -5.18 -16.30
CA SER A 40 -2.50 -5.94 -17.00
C SER A 40 -2.49 -7.38 -16.50
N PRO A 41 -2.07 -8.36 -17.32
CA PRO A 41 -1.95 -9.76 -16.87
C PRO A 41 -1.11 -9.92 -15.61
N ALA A 42 -0.07 -9.09 -15.44
CA ALA A 42 0.76 -9.09 -14.23
C ALA A 42 -0.01 -8.61 -12.98
N MET A 43 -0.85 -7.56 -13.14
CA MET A 43 -1.70 -7.08 -12.04
C MET A 43 -2.77 -8.11 -11.66
N ASP A 44 -3.37 -8.75 -12.64
CA ASP A 44 -4.42 -9.75 -12.41
C ASP A 44 -3.84 -11.00 -11.74
N ARG A 45 -2.67 -11.48 -12.21
CA ARG A 45 -1.91 -12.53 -11.53
C ARG A 45 -1.56 -12.16 -10.08
N GLY A 46 -1.11 -10.93 -9.85
CA GLY A 46 -0.82 -10.44 -8.48
C GLY A 46 -2.03 -10.56 -7.56
N LYS A 47 -3.18 -10.04 -8.00
CA LYS A 47 -4.44 -10.12 -7.23
C LYS A 47 -4.86 -11.56 -6.95
N GLU A 48 -4.73 -12.45 -7.92
CA GLU A 48 -5.05 -13.87 -7.78
C GLU A 48 -4.17 -14.53 -6.72
N ILE A 49 -2.85 -14.28 -6.74
CA ILE A 49 -1.93 -14.85 -5.75
C ILE A 49 -2.21 -14.28 -4.35
N HIS A 50 -2.45 -12.96 -4.20
CA HIS A 50 -2.85 -12.39 -2.90
C HIS A 50 -4.13 -13.04 -2.37
N LYS A 51 -5.12 -13.28 -3.24
CA LYS A 51 -6.33 -13.98 -2.85
C LYS A 51 -6.07 -15.42 -2.41
N MET A 52 -5.18 -16.14 -3.09
CA MET A 52 -4.76 -17.48 -2.69
C MET A 52 -4.05 -17.47 -1.31
N CYS A 53 -3.19 -16.48 -1.06
CA CYS A 53 -2.53 -16.30 0.25
C CYS A 53 -3.58 -16.08 1.36
N GLU A 54 -4.51 -15.16 1.14
CA GLU A 54 -5.60 -14.88 2.08
C GLU A 54 -6.44 -16.13 2.35
N ASP A 55 -6.88 -16.83 1.30
CA ASP A 55 -7.74 -18.00 1.41
C ASP A 55 -7.05 -19.16 2.13
N TYR A 56 -5.74 -19.32 1.90
CA TYR A 56 -4.97 -20.34 2.59
C TYR A 56 -4.80 -20.00 4.07
N ILE A 57 -4.46 -18.76 4.42
CA ILE A 57 -4.32 -18.33 5.82
C ILE A 57 -5.66 -18.47 6.56
N ARG A 58 -6.76 -18.07 5.93
CA ARG A 58 -8.12 -18.18 6.51
C ARG A 58 -8.64 -19.61 6.61
N GLY A 59 -7.98 -20.57 5.97
CA GLY A 59 -8.40 -21.97 5.91
C GLY A 59 -9.57 -22.26 4.97
N THR A 60 -9.96 -21.30 4.12
CA THR A 60 -10.97 -21.52 3.07
C THR A 60 -10.41 -22.28 1.87
N LEU A 61 -9.09 -22.32 1.72
CA LEU A 61 -8.35 -23.15 0.80
C LEU A 61 -7.59 -24.21 1.60
N GLU A 62 -7.94 -25.49 1.40
CA GLU A 62 -7.35 -26.60 2.17
C GLU A 62 -5.93 -26.92 1.72
N GLU A 63 -5.73 -27.04 0.40
CA GLU A 63 -4.43 -27.36 -0.18
C GLU A 63 -3.60 -26.10 -0.39
N MET A 64 -2.31 -26.21 -0.08
CA MET A 64 -1.37 -25.10 -0.29
C MET A 64 -1.15 -24.84 -1.77
N PRO A 65 -1.39 -23.59 -2.26
CA PRO A 65 -1.09 -23.23 -3.63
C PRO A 65 0.39 -23.34 -3.96
N LYS A 66 0.71 -23.79 -5.17
CA LYS A 66 2.11 -23.92 -5.63
C LYS A 66 2.88 -22.59 -5.57
N GLN A 67 2.20 -21.49 -5.73
CA GLN A 67 2.78 -20.13 -5.73
C GLN A 67 3.37 -19.70 -4.39
N ILE A 68 3.00 -20.40 -3.30
CA ILE A 68 3.47 -20.09 -1.94
C ILE A 68 4.20 -21.26 -1.27
N GLN A 69 4.43 -22.36 -1.97
CA GLN A 69 5.10 -23.57 -1.41
C GLN A 69 6.50 -23.28 -0.87
N ASP A 70 7.25 -22.37 -1.48
CA ASP A 70 8.58 -21.98 -0.99
C ASP A 70 8.54 -21.29 0.39
N PHE A 71 7.34 -20.92 0.87
CA PHE A 71 7.09 -20.31 2.17
C PHE A 71 6.21 -21.22 3.07
N GLU A 72 6.20 -22.53 2.83
CA GLU A 72 5.28 -23.48 3.47
C GLU A 72 5.20 -23.31 4.98
N ASP A 73 6.33 -23.38 5.68
CA ASP A 73 6.37 -23.26 7.14
C ASP A 73 5.78 -21.92 7.63
N ALA A 74 6.10 -20.84 6.93
CA ALA A 74 5.64 -19.50 7.29
C ALA A 74 4.13 -19.32 7.08
N PHE A 75 3.58 -19.83 5.98
CA PHE A 75 2.13 -19.80 5.75
C PHE A 75 1.36 -20.73 6.67
N ASN A 76 1.90 -21.91 6.99
CA ASN A 76 1.31 -22.80 7.97
C ASN A 76 1.24 -22.16 9.36
N LEU A 77 2.30 -21.47 9.77
CA LEU A 77 2.30 -20.70 11.02
C LEU A 77 1.25 -19.57 10.99
N LEU A 78 1.15 -18.80 9.92
CA LEU A 78 0.13 -17.74 9.79
C LEU A 78 -1.28 -18.32 9.86
N ARG A 79 -1.54 -19.46 9.23
CA ARG A 79 -2.82 -20.18 9.30
C ARG A 79 -3.15 -20.64 10.71
N GLU A 80 -2.19 -21.20 11.43
CA GLU A 80 -2.35 -21.57 12.83
C GLU A 80 -2.67 -20.33 13.69
N MET A 81 -1.89 -19.27 13.57
CA MET A 81 -2.11 -18.03 14.31
C MET A 81 -3.45 -17.37 13.96
N TYR A 82 -3.93 -17.51 12.72
CA TYR A 82 -5.25 -17.02 12.31
C TYR A 82 -6.38 -17.74 13.08
N LEU A 83 -6.27 -19.05 13.30
CA LEU A 83 -7.25 -19.82 14.08
C LEU A 83 -7.33 -19.37 15.54
N TYR A 84 -6.25 -18.85 16.09
CA TYR A 84 -6.22 -18.26 17.45
C TYR A 84 -6.60 -16.77 17.48
N GLY A 85 -6.94 -16.17 16.34
CA GLY A 85 -7.32 -14.75 16.28
C GLY A 85 -6.17 -13.76 16.26
N HIS A 86 -4.92 -14.23 16.10
CA HIS A 86 -3.71 -13.40 16.11
C HIS A 86 -3.30 -12.86 14.73
N VAL A 87 -4.07 -13.16 13.68
CA VAL A 87 -3.81 -12.67 12.32
C VAL A 87 -5.06 -12.02 11.73
N LEU A 88 -4.90 -10.81 11.21
CA LEU A 88 -5.90 -10.13 10.39
C LEU A 88 -5.42 -10.13 8.94
N CYS A 89 -6.22 -10.69 8.02
CA CYS A 89 -5.93 -10.68 6.58
C CYS A 89 -6.70 -9.56 5.88
N GLU A 90 -6.08 -8.98 4.83
CA GLU A 90 -6.69 -7.98 3.94
C GLU A 90 -7.32 -6.81 4.74
N SER A 91 -6.55 -6.28 5.71
CA SER A 91 -7.03 -5.23 6.59
C SER A 91 -7.01 -3.86 5.92
N ASP A 92 -8.15 -3.20 5.92
CA ASP A 92 -8.32 -1.83 5.47
C ASP A 92 -8.07 -0.86 6.64
N TRP A 93 -6.93 -0.18 6.61
CA TRP A 93 -6.55 0.79 7.63
C TRP A 93 -6.70 2.22 7.14
N ALA A 94 -7.30 3.06 7.97
CA ALA A 94 -7.42 4.48 7.73
C ALA A 94 -6.99 5.29 8.95
N ILE A 95 -6.47 6.49 8.67
CA ILE A 95 -6.05 7.49 9.65
C ILE A 95 -6.59 8.86 9.26
N ASP A 96 -6.85 9.70 10.27
CA ASP A 96 -7.14 11.11 10.11
C ASP A 96 -5.85 11.95 9.92
N LYS A 97 -5.97 13.28 9.84
CA LYS A 97 -4.83 14.21 9.68
C LYS A 97 -3.87 14.23 10.88
N ASP A 98 -4.35 13.87 12.06
CA ASP A 98 -3.57 13.76 13.29
C ASP A 98 -2.98 12.36 13.48
N TRP A 99 -3.17 11.49 12.50
CA TRP A 99 -2.77 10.06 12.51
C TRP A 99 -3.54 9.20 13.51
N ASN A 100 -4.68 9.64 13.99
CA ASN A 100 -5.55 8.78 14.79
C ASN A 100 -6.26 7.75 13.89
N LYS A 101 -6.58 6.62 14.47
CA LYS A 101 -7.37 5.58 13.81
C LYS A 101 -8.75 6.11 13.47
N THR A 102 -9.16 5.98 12.20
CA THR A 102 -10.51 6.25 11.73
C THR A 102 -11.03 5.09 10.86
N GLY A 103 -12.29 5.15 10.44
CA GLY A 103 -12.90 4.21 9.51
C GLY A 103 -12.47 4.48 8.06
N TRP A 104 -12.63 3.47 7.18
CA TRP A 104 -12.22 3.59 5.78
C TRP A 104 -13.03 4.61 4.97
N PHE A 105 -14.29 4.81 5.34
CA PHE A 105 -15.24 5.67 4.63
C PHE A 105 -15.71 6.87 5.46
N GLU A 106 -15.06 7.16 6.58
CA GLU A 106 -15.39 8.31 7.41
C GLU A 106 -14.97 9.63 6.75
N ASP A 107 -15.64 10.71 7.10
CA ASP A 107 -15.41 12.03 6.50
C ASP A 107 -14.03 12.60 6.86
N ASP A 108 -13.47 12.20 8.00
CA ASP A 108 -12.15 12.59 8.48
C ASP A 108 -11.01 11.72 7.92
N THR A 109 -11.33 10.70 7.13
CA THR A 109 -10.32 9.82 6.53
C THR A 109 -9.39 10.61 5.63
N TRP A 110 -8.11 10.64 5.99
CA TRP A 110 -7.08 11.34 5.23
C TRP A 110 -6.04 10.39 4.61
N GLY A 111 -5.57 9.38 5.36
CA GLY A 111 -4.64 8.37 4.89
C GLY A 111 -5.22 6.96 4.89
N ARG A 112 -4.86 6.16 3.89
CA ARG A 112 -5.31 4.77 3.73
C ARG A 112 -4.16 3.83 3.47
N ALA A 113 -4.16 2.69 4.14
CA ALA A 113 -3.24 1.58 3.90
C ALA A 113 -4.01 0.26 3.87
N LYS A 114 -3.76 -0.55 2.86
CA LYS A 114 -4.27 -1.91 2.79
C LYS A 114 -3.13 -2.86 3.11
N VAL A 115 -3.35 -3.75 4.07
CA VAL A 115 -2.35 -4.65 4.63
C VAL A 115 -2.76 -6.09 4.34
N ASP A 116 -1.89 -6.87 3.71
CA ASP A 116 -2.20 -8.25 3.34
C ASP A 116 -2.35 -9.15 4.57
N ALA A 117 -1.41 -9.06 5.52
CA ALA A 117 -1.54 -9.72 6.81
C ALA A 117 -0.96 -8.86 7.95
N PHE A 118 -1.66 -8.84 9.07
CA PHE A 118 -1.21 -8.22 10.32
C PHE A 118 -1.25 -9.24 11.44
N VAL A 119 -0.11 -9.46 12.07
CA VAL A 119 0.08 -10.42 13.15
C VAL A 119 0.25 -9.68 14.46
N TYR A 120 -0.67 -9.90 15.39
CA TYR A 120 -0.68 -9.24 16.68
C TYR A 120 -1.44 -10.06 17.73
N GLU A 121 -0.83 -10.25 18.90
CA GLU A 121 -1.43 -10.88 20.07
C GLU A 121 -1.89 -9.77 21.03
N GLU A 122 -3.13 -9.34 20.89
CA GLU A 122 -3.68 -8.21 21.65
C GLU A 122 -3.62 -8.50 23.18
N GLY A 123 -3.05 -7.55 23.92
CA GLY A 123 -2.91 -7.60 25.37
C GLY A 123 -1.74 -8.43 25.88
N GLU A 124 -1.12 -9.27 25.08
CA GLU A 124 0.00 -10.15 25.49
C GLU A 124 1.34 -9.64 24.96
N SER A 125 1.38 -9.15 23.72
CA SER A 125 2.60 -8.68 23.08
C SER A 125 2.52 -7.18 22.82
N LYS A 126 3.66 -6.51 23.00
CA LYS A 126 3.85 -5.11 22.56
C LYS A 126 4.55 -5.02 21.20
N GLU A 127 4.62 -6.14 20.51
CA GLU A 127 5.22 -6.27 19.20
C GLU A 127 4.20 -6.84 18.22
N ALA A 128 4.23 -6.33 16.98
CA ALA A 128 3.40 -6.83 15.92
C ALA A 128 4.18 -6.93 14.61
N ARG A 129 3.60 -7.62 13.63
CA ARG A 129 4.16 -7.71 12.28
C ARG A 129 3.12 -7.33 11.24
N VAL A 130 3.55 -6.54 10.26
CA VAL A 130 2.82 -6.29 9.02
C VAL A 130 3.53 -7.06 7.92
N ILE A 131 2.78 -7.85 7.17
CA ILE A 131 3.29 -8.64 6.05
C ILE A 131 2.61 -8.15 4.78
N ASP A 132 3.41 -7.90 3.75
CA ASP A 132 2.95 -7.52 2.41
C ASP A 132 3.54 -8.51 1.39
N PHE A 133 2.65 -9.16 0.64
CA PHE A 133 3.02 -10.14 -0.38
C PHE A 133 3.39 -9.43 -1.68
N LYS A 134 4.51 -9.82 -2.26
CA LYS A 134 5.00 -9.27 -3.52
C LYS A 134 5.14 -10.35 -4.56
N THR A 135 4.57 -10.10 -5.71
CA THR A 135 4.70 -10.95 -6.89
C THR A 135 5.43 -10.21 -8.00
N GLY A 136 6.08 -10.95 -8.88
CA GLY A 136 6.78 -10.39 -10.02
C GLY A 136 8.19 -9.91 -9.69
N ARG A 137 8.62 -8.80 -10.28
CA ARG A 137 10.03 -8.40 -10.30
C ARG A 137 10.51 -7.86 -8.94
N TYR A 138 11.60 -8.43 -8.45
CA TYR A 138 12.30 -7.97 -7.24
C TYR A 138 13.24 -6.80 -7.53
N ASP A 139 14.16 -6.99 -8.50
CA ASP A 139 15.22 -6.02 -8.78
C ASP A 139 14.68 -4.66 -9.27
N GLY A 140 15.20 -3.60 -8.67
CA GLY A 140 14.85 -2.22 -8.97
C GLY A 140 13.61 -1.68 -8.24
N ASN A 141 12.96 -2.50 -7.39
CA ASN A 141 11.80 -2.09 -6.62
C ASN A 141 12.08 -1.95 -5.10
N GLN A 142 13.27 -2.34 -4.64
CA GLN A 142 13.59 -2.46 -3.21
C GLN A 142 13.36 -1.15 -2.45
N GLU A 143 13.76 -0.01 -3.02
CA GLU A 143 13.59 1.30 -2.36
C GLU A 143 12.12 1.67 -2.22
N SER A 144 11.33 1.48 -3.26
CA SER A 144 9.89 1.77 -3.20
C SER A 144 9.14 0.82 -2.25
N HIS A 145 9.55 -0.44 -2.17
CA HIS A 145 8.97 -1.40 -1.22
C HIS A 145 9.38 -1.07 0.23
N ARG A 146 10.62 -0.61 0.44
CA ARG A 146 11.06 -0.12 1.74
C ARG A 146 10.26 1.09 2.20
N GLU A 147 10.03 2.08 1.32
CA GLU A 147 9.17 3.23 1.64
C GLU A 147 7.74 2.80 1.99
N GLN A 148 7.21 1.78 1.31
CA GLN A 148 5.91 1.22 1.65
C GLN A 148 5.91 0.55 3.03
N CYS A 149 6.97 -0.17 3.39
CA CYS A 149 7.19 -0.71 4.74
C CYS A 149 7.21 0.39 5.81
N GLU A 150 7.91 1.50 5.54
CA GLU A 150 7.94 2.66 6.44
C GLU A 150 6.54 3.23 6.69
N LEU A 151 5.74 3.33 5.63
CA LEU A 151 4.36 3.78 5.74
C LEU A 151 3.50 2.82 6.56
N TYR A 152 3.60 1.52 6.31
CA TYR A 152 2.86 0.52 7.10
C TYR A 152 3.25 0.55 8.57
N GLY A 153 4.55 0.68 8.87
CA GLY A 153 5.04 0.84 10.23
C GLY A 153 4.48 2.08 10.92
N ALA A 154 4.44 3.23 10.20
CA ALA A 154 3.89 4.48 10.72
C ALA A 154 2.39 4.38 11.01
N VAL A 155 1.62 3.78 10.09
CA VAL A 155 0.18 3.59 10.28
C VAL A 155 -0.10 2.59 11.40
N ALA A 156 0.63 1.47 11.48
CA ALA A 156 0.46 0.46 12.53
C ALA A 156 0.71 1.04 13.93
N LEU A 157 1.85 1.73 14.14
CA LEU A 157 2.19 2.35 15.42
C LEU A 157 1.25 3.51 15.80
N SER A 158 0.57 4.11 14.83
CA SER A 158 -0.45 5.14 15.09
C SER A 158 -1.80 4.53 15.46
N ARG A 159 -2.15 3.37 14.92
CA ARG A 159 -3.41 2.66 15.18
C ARG A 159 -3.39 1.83 16.44
N TYR A 160 -2.20 1.38 16.84
CA TYR A 160 -1.94 0.53 18.01
C TYR A 160 -0.88 1.20 18.89
N PRO A 161 -1.28 2.25 19.64
CA PRO A 161 -0.33 3.06 20.42
C PRO A 161 0.34 2.30 21.58
N GLU A 162 -0.19 1.14 21.94
CA GLU A 162 0.39 0.23 22.92
C GLU A 162 1.62 -0.53 22.41
N LEU A 163 1.84 -0.56 21.08
CA LEU A 163 2.99 -1.23 20.48
C LEU A 163 4.30 -0.48 20.76
N GLU A 164 5.28 -1.19 21.26
CA GLU A 164 6.66 -0.72 21.41
C GLU A 164 7.50 -0.98 20.15
N ARG A 165 7.07 -1.95 19.32
CA ARG A 165 7.78 -2.35 18.10
C ARG A 165 6.85 -2.91 17.04
N ILE A 166 7.13 -2.55 15.79
CA ILE A 166 6.52 -3.14 14.60
C ILE A 166 7.60 -3.66 13.67
N THR A 167 7.46 -4.88 13.19
CA THR A 167 8.25 -5.43 12.10
C THR A 167 7.40 -5.42 10.84
N THR A 168 7.88 -4.81 9.77
CA THR A 168 7.25 -4.87 8.45
C THR A 168 8.03 -5.82 7.56
N GLU A 169 7.35 -6.72 6.91
CA GLU A 169 7.94 -7.77 6.08
C GLU A 169 7.41 -7.67 4.65
N MET A 170 8.33 -7.70 3.67
CA MET A 170 8.02 -7.89 2.26
C MET A 170 8.35 -9.32 1.88
N TRP A 171 7.33 -10.11 1.54
CA TRP A 171 7.50 -11.50 1.12
C TRP A 171 7.44 -11.58 -0.41
N TYR A 172 8.62 -11.73 -1.03
CA TYR A 172 8.77 -11.84 -2.48
C TYR A 172 8.52 -13.28 -2.91
N LEU A 173 7.27 -13.61 -3.17
CA LEU A 173 6.80 -14.99 -3.40
C LEU A 173 7.44 -15.64 -4.61
N ASP A 174 7.72 -14.89 -5.67
CA ASP A 174 8.39 -15.41 -6.87
C ASP A 174 9.92 -15.55 -6.72
N HIS A 175 10.49 -15.16 -5.56
CA HIS A 175 11.95 -15.10 -5.35
C HIS A 175 12.39 -15.82 -4.08
N ASN A 176 11.50 -16.47 -3.36
CA ASN A 176 11.76 -17.12 -2.07
C ASN A 176 12.57 -16.21 -1.13
N LYS A 177 12.15 -14.95 -0.98
CA LYS A 177 12.88 -13.95 -0.21
C LYS A 177 11.97 -13.14 0.69
N ILE A 178 12.44 -12.88 1.92
CA ILE A 178 11.78 -11.98 2.86
C ILE A 178 12.74 -10.84 3.21
N GLU A 179 12.28 -9.61 3.08
CA GLU A 179 12.94 -8.42 3.64
C GLU A 179 12.18 -7.93 4.85
N ARG A 180 12.91 -7.59 5.92
CA ARG A 180 12.36 -7.16 7.20
C ARG A 180 12.91 -5.81 7.60
N TYR A 181 12.02 -4.95 8.08
CA TYR A 181 12.37 -3.66 8.64
C TYR A 181 11.66 -3.50 9.97
N MET A 182 12.37 -3.00 10.97
CA MET A 182 11.87 -2.86 12.34
C MET A 182 11.76 -1.38 12.70
N TYR A 183 10.64 -1.00 13.29
CA TYR A 183 10.38 0.37 13.71
C TYR A 183 9.85 0.41 15.13
N THR A 184 10.22 1.48 15.84
CA THR A 184 9.68 1.87 17.14
C THR A 184 8.96 3.22 16.98
N PRO A 185 8.13 3.65 17.94
CA PRO A 185 7.51 4.99 17.92
C PRO A 185 8.53 6.12 17.72
N GLU A 186 9.73 5.99 18.28
CA GLU A 186 10.83 6.94 18.12
C GLU A 186 11.42 6.93 16.71
N SER A 187 11.79 5.72 16.20
CA SER A 187 12.48 5.58 14.92
C SER A 187 11.58 5.94 13.73
N ILE A 188 10.25 5.82 13.86
CA ILE A 188 9.28 6.10 12.81
C ILE A 188 8.89 7.59 12.73
N LYS A 189 9.16 8.38 13.76
CA LYS A 189 8.71 9.78 13.87
C LYS A 189 9.14 10.64 12.67
N ALA A 190 10.42 10.67 12.35
CA ALA A 190 10.93 11.45 11.22
C ALA A 190 10.38 10.97 9.86
N ARG A 191 10.09 9.67 9.73
CA ARG A 191 9.48 9.10 8.53
C ARG A 191 8.02 9.50 8.40
N LYS A 192 7.29 9.50 9.52
CA LYS A 192 5.91 9.97 9.59
C LYS A 192 5.80 11.45 9.19
N GLU A 193 6.70 12.30 9.66
CA GLU A 193 6.79 13.72 9.28
C GLU A 193 7.00 13.87 7.77
N LYS A 194 7.95 13.13 7.18
CA LYS A 194 8.21 13.12 5.74
C LYS A 194 7.01 12.64 4.91
N ILE A 195 6.32 11.59 5.37
CA ILE A 195 5.10 11.10 4.71
C ILE A 195 4.01 12.18 4.78
N ASN A 196 3.87 12.84 5.93
CA ASN A 196 2.89 13.90 6.15
C ASN A 196 3.11 15.08 5.19
N GLU A 197 4.34 15.56 5.04
CA GLU A 197 4.69 16.62 4.09
C GLU A 197 4.30 16.24 2.65
N ARG A 198 4.65 15.05 2.19
CA ARG A 198 4.30 14.53 0.87
C ARG A 198 2.78 14.46 0.66
N ALA A 199 2.06 13.97 1.68
CA ALA A 199 0.62 13.83 1.65
C ALA A 199 -0.08 15.21 1.61
N ILE A 200 0.39 16.20 2.38
CA ILE A 200 -0.12 17.57 2.35
C ILE A 200 0.03 18.16 0.94
N ILE A 201 1.21 18.06 0.33
CA ILE A 201 1.47 18.59 -1.02
C ILE A 201 0.43 18.02 -2.01
N MET A 202 0.16 16.71 -1.98
CA MET A 202 -0.80 16.09 -2.88
C MET A 202 -2.25 16.46 -2.55
N THR A 203 -2.62 16.45 -1.25
CA THR A 203 -4.01 16.65 -0.83
C THR A 203 -4.47 18.10 -0.80
N THR A 204 -3.54 19.06 -0.95
CA THR A 204 -3.83 20.48 -1.08
C THR A 204 -3.56 21.02 -2.49
N ALA A 205 -3.15 20.16 -3.43
CA ALA A 205 -2.87 20.57 -4.80
C ALA A 205 -4.16 20.98 -5.52
N GLU A 206 -4.17 22.19 -6.09
CA GLU A 206 -5.24 22.71 -6.94
C GLU A 206 -4.91 22.54 -8.43
N GLU A 207 -3.62 22.39 -8.76
CA GLU A 207 -3.12 22.19 -10.11
C GLU A 207 -2.34 20.89 -10.24
N PHE A 208 -2.48 20.26 -11.40
CA PHE A 208 -1.88 18.97 -11.70
C PHE A 208 -1.01 19.06 -12.97
N PRO A 209 0.15 19.71 -12.90
CA PRO A 209 1.02 19.87 -14.07
C PRO A 209 1.57 18.52 -14.53
N ALA A 210 1.75 18.38 -15.83
CA ALA A 210 2.44 17.22 -16.37
C ALA A 210 3.96 17.33 -16.14
N THR A 211 4.59 16.16 -15.92
CA THR A 211 6.05 16.04 -15.87
C THR A 211 6.52 15.10 -16.98
N PRO A 212 6.38 15.51 -18.27
CA PRO A 212 6.63 14.63 -19.40
C PRO A 212 8.10 14.26 -19.53
N SER A 213 8.36 13.03 -19.95
CA SER A 213 9.66 12.57 -20.39
C SER A 213 9.49 11.35 -21.30
N SER A 214 10.48 11.09 -22.16
CA SER A 214 10.48 9.94 -23.06
C SER A 214 10.29 8.61 -22.30
N PHE A 215 10.93 8.46 -21.14
CA PHE A 215 10.80 7.26 -20.31
C PHE A 215 9.43 7.16 -19.66
N ARG A 216 8.94 8.22 -18.99
CA ARG A 216 7.67 8.18 -18.25
C ARG A 216 6.47 8.03 -19.17
N CYS A 217 6.40 8.82 -20.24
CA CYS A 217 5.26 8.82 -21.15
C CYS A 217 5.13 7.52 -21.94
N LYS A 218 6.25 6.86 -22.26
CA LYS A 218 6.29 5.54 -22.89
C LYS A 218 5.53 4.47 -22.08
N TRP A 219 5.58 4.53 -20.74
CA TRP A 219 4.95 3.56 -19.85
C TRP A 219 3.63 4.05 -19.25
N CYS A 220 3.28 5.31 -19.45
CA CYS A 220 2.03 5.87 -18.99
C CYS A 220 0.88 5.52 -19.93
N TYR A 221 -0.17 4.91 -19.41
CA TYR A 221 -1.37 4.58 -20.19
C TYR A 221 -1.91 5.83 -20.89
N TYR A 222 -2.11 6.93 -20.20
CA TYR A 222 -2.66 8.16 -20.76
C TYR A 222 -1.77 8.82 -21.81
N GLY A 223 -0.46 8.61 -21.73
CA GLY A 223 0.50 9.05 -22.76
C GLY A 223 0.40 8.19 -24.03
N ARG A 224 0.43 6.86 -23.88
CA ARG A 224 0.35 5.91 -25.00
C ARG A 224 -0.96 6.02 -25.77
N GLU A 225 -2.07 6.14 -25.06
CA GLU A 225 -3.41 6.26 -25.67
C GLU A 225 -3.72 7.71 -26.13
N LYS A 226 -2.74 8.59 -26.09
CA LYS A 226 -2.86 10.01 -26.53
C LYS A 226 -3.97 10.78 -25.81
N ILE A 227 -4.33 10.35 -24.59
CA ILE A 227 -5.31 11.05 -23.73
C ILE A 227 -4.66 12.31 -23.11
N CYS A 228 -3.36 12.22 -22.78
CA CYS A 228 -2.61 13.33 -22.22
C CYS A 228 -2.14 14.29 -23.32
N PRO A 229 -2.58 15.55 -23.32
CA PRO A 229 -2.14 16.54 -24.31
C PRO A 229 -0.67 16.96 -24.12
N ASP A 230 -0.19 16.87 -22.87
CA ASP A 230 1.17 17.28 -22.48
C ASP A 230 2.17 16.10 -22.51
N ARG A 231 1.84 15.00 -23.21
CA ARG A 231 2.76 13.85 -23.31
C ARG A 231 4.04 14.22 -24.06
N TYR A 232 5.10 13.53 -23.74
CA TYR A 232 6.33 13.54 -24.54
C TYR A 232 6.10 12.69 -25.80
N ASP A 233 6.29 13.27 -26.98
CA ASP A 233 6.19 12.60 -28.27
C ASP A 233 7.45 11.81 -28.61
#